data_6db29cf320baf7d3b78ed29b02a20237
#
_entry.id   6db29cf320baf7d3b78ed29b02a20237
#
_cell.length_a   1.000
_cell.length_b   1.000
_cell.length_c   1.000
_cell.angle_alpha   90.00
_cell.angle_beta   90.00
_cell.angle_gamma   90.00
#
_symmetry.space_group_name_H-M   'P 1'
#
loop_
_entity.id
_entity.type
_entity.pdbx_description
1 polymer ?
#
loop_
_entity_poly.entity_id
_entity_poly.type
_entity_poly.pdbx_seq_one_letter_code
_entity_poly.pdbx_strand_id
1 'polypeptide(L)'
;MSIRIASSNLNQTPLDWNRNLKNIRKSIELAKKNKVEILCLPELSITGYGCQDLFYHQWFIKKSYKILDEIIEYTESITLIIGNPVIHKEKLYNGCCIIKDKKILGFFIKSNLPNDGIHYEKRWFESWEWGKIDEIKYNSKKYPIGNIQIEYSKDITLGFEICRDMWDEERPANYIKTKKNLIIFNPLASHYAFKKFDFRKKLVLESSEKYNCSYLSVNLLGNESGKVIFEGDTILASKGKLLSINNRFSFDKLSYSHYDIDFVNKPNEINYESPIIYEEFLDAFSLGLSDYLFKSKVKGFALSLSGGLDSSSIAILIYEMVKRILERKGNEVFNKELCLNINFTDKIHLNVKKVIKKILFTAYQETQNSSKETKESAKILSDFIGSNHYEWSIDSEVRGITDKISNETTKTYSWEEDDITLQNVQARVRSPFIWFIANANNLLLLSTSNRSESSVGYSTMDGDSSGSISPIAGVDKIFIKKLLIYLKEKYNYTCLDNVLSLKPS
;
A
#
# COMPACT_ATOMS: atom_id res chain seq x y z
N MET A 1 -21.43 20.81 24.09
CA MET A 1 -21.89 19.47 23.66
C MET A 1 -20.75 18.85 22.88
N SER A 2 -20.33 17.68 23.31
CA SER A 2 -19.20 16.97 22.66
C SER A 2 -19.58 15.52 22.35
N ILE A 3 -18.91 14.94 21.37
CA ILE A 3 -19.01 13.53 21.04
C ILE A 3 -17.61 12.96 20.82
N ARG A 4 -17.36 11.74 21.30
CA ARG A 4 -16.11 11.04 21.07
C ARG A 4 -16.24 10.08 19.91
N ILE A 5 -15.47 10.31 18.85
CA ILE A 5 -15.39 9.45 17.67
C ILE A 5 -14.00 8.83 17.52
N ALA A 6 -13.89 7.75 16.74
CA ALA A 6 -12.62 7.14 16.45
C ALA A 6 -12.51 6.68 15.00
N SER A 7 -11.26 6.52 14.57
CA SER A 7 -10.88 5.84 13.35
C SER A 7 -9.96 4.66 13.65
N SER A 8 -9.97 3.66 12.79
CA SER A 8 -8.95 2.62 12.78
C SER A 8 -8.57 2.30 11.34
N ASN A 9 -7.33 2.62 10.97
CA ASN A 9 -6.77 2.27 9.67
C ASN A 9 -6.34 0.81 9.72
N LEU A 10 -6.91 -0.02 8.88
CA LEU A 10 -6.74 -1.47 8.92
C LEU A 10 -5.81 -1.95 7.81
N ASN A 11 -4.84 -2.78 8.17
CA ASN A 11 -4.01 -3.52 7.23
C ASN A 11 -4.69 -4.86 6.93
N GLN A 12 -5.63 -4.83 6.00
CA GLN A 12 -6.40 -6.01 5.60
C GLN A 12 -5.70 -6.80 4.50
N THR A 13 -6.07 -8.06 4.38
CA THR A 13 -5.54 -8.96 3.35
C THR A 13 -6.70 -9.64 2.65
N PRO A 14 -6.83 -9.55 1.31
CA PRO A 14 -7.81 -10.30 0.55
C PRO A 14 -7.84 -11.79 0.95
N LEU A 15 -9.02 -12.34 1.20
CA LEU A 15 -9.26 -13.74 1.60
C LEU A 15 -8.78 -14.14 3.02
N ASP A 16 -8.05 -13.33 3.73
CA ASP A 16 -7.65 -13.64 5.11
C ASP A 16 -8.74 -13.20 6.11
N TRP A 17 -9.88 -13.88 6.03
CA TRP A 17 -11.08 -13.58 6.83
C TRP A 17 -10.80 -13.51 8.32
N ASN A 18 -9.98 -14.43 8.83
CA ASN A 18 -9.68 -14.54 10.26
C ASN A 18 -8.84 -13.36 10.75
N ARG A 19 -7.81 -12.96 9.99
CA ARG A 19 -6.96 -11.83 10.36
C ARG A 19 -7.72 -10.52 10.21
N ASN A 20 -8.48 -10.36 9.12
CA ASN A 20 -9.30 -9.18 8.90
C ASN A 20 -10.31 -8.99 10.03
N LEU A 21 -11.02 -10.04 10.42
CA LEU A 21 -11.95 -10.03 11.55
C LEU A 21 -11.23 -9.70 12.88
N LYS A 22 -10.05 -10.28 13.12
CA LYS A 22 -9.25 -9.98 14.33
C LYS A 22 -8.88 -8.51 14.42
N ASN A 23 -8.48 -7.87 13.32
CA ASN A 23 -8.17 -6.44 13.26
C ASN A 23 -9.41 -5.60 13.58
N ILE A 24 -10.58 -5.95 13.00
CA ILE A 24 -11.85 -5.26 13.25
C ILE A 24 -12.24 -5.38 14.72
N ARG A 25 -12.21 -6.59 15.29
CA ARG A 25 -12.52 -6.84 16.71
C ARG A 25 -11.61 -6.02 17.63
N LYS A 26 -10.31 -6.02 17.34
CA LYS A 26 -9.34 -5.23 18.12
C LYS A 26 -9.63 -3.73 18.08
N SER A 27 -10.06 -3.23 16.93
CA SER A 27 -10.46 -1.81 16.78
C SER A 27 -11.70 -1.49 17.64
N ILE A 28 -12.70 -2.38 17.66
CA ILE A 28 -13.91 -2.23 18.50
C ILE A 28 -13.54 -2.27 19.99
N GLU A 29 -12.66 -3.20 20.41
CA GLU A 29 -12.17 -3.29 21.79
C GLU A 29 -11.47 -1.99 22.22
N LEU A 30 -10.58 -1.44 21.35
CA LEU A 30 -9.89 -0.18 21.62
C LEU A 30 -10.87 0.99 21.73
N ALA A 31 -11.87 1.05 20.86
CA ALA A 31 -12.89 2.08 20.88
C ALA A 31 -13.71 2.02 22.18
N LYS A 32 -14.17 0.85 22.60
CA LYS A 32 -14.89 0.66 23.87
C LYS A 32 -14.05 1.05 25.08
N LYS A 33 -12.77 0.61 25.12
CA LYS A 33 -11.83 0.97 26.18
C LYS A 33 -11.67 2.48 26.35
N ASN A 34 -11.71 3.22 25.22
CA ASN A 34 -11.59 4.68 25.20
C ASN A 34 -12.95 5.40 25.25
N LYS A 35 -14.05 4.69 25.54
CA LYS A 35 -15.43 5.25 25.65
C LYS A 35 -15.84 6.02 24.39
N VAL A 36 -15.49 5.48 23.22
CA VAL A 36 -15.85 6.03 21.92
C VAL A 36 -17.31 5.71 21.62
N GLU A 37 -18.03 6.69 21.10
CA GLU A 37 -19.44 6.54 20.71
C GLU A 37 -19.57 6.04 19.26
N ILE A 38 -18.68 6.51 18.34
CA ILE A 38 -18.73 6.15 16.94
C ILE A 38 -17.33 5.77 16.44
N LEU A 39 -17.19 4.55 15.92
CA LEU A 39 -15.97 4.06 15.25
C LEU A 39 -16.20 3.96 13.76
N CYS A 40 -15.32 4.60 12.97
CA CYS A 40 -15.28 4.47 11.52
C CYS A 40 -14.11 3.59 11.09
N LEU A 41 -14.39 2.58 10.27
CA LEU A 41 -13.41 1.70 9.62
C LEU A 41 -13.32 2.04 8.11
N PRO A 42 -12.23 1.67 7.42
CA PRO A 42 -12.03 1.96 6.00
C PRO A 42 -13.04 1.27 5.07
N GLU A 43 -13.01 1.68 3.81
CA GLU A 43 -13.75 1.10 2.70
C GLU A 43 -13.46 -0.41 2.55
N LEU A 44 -14.49 -1.22 2.32
CA LEU A 44 -14.41 -2.68 2.15
C LEU A 44 -13.59 -3.40 3.23
N SER A 45 -13.62 -2.93 4.47
CA SER A 45 -12.81 -3.43 5.59
C SER A 45 -13.00 -4.91 5.88
N ILE A 46 -14.17 -5.49 5.60
CA ILE A 46 -14.45 -6.91 5.87
C ILE A 46 -13.67 -7.80 4.91
N THR A 47 -13.66 -7.46 3.63
CA THR A 47 -13.07 -8.28 2.57
C THR A 47 -11.61 -7.93 2.28
N GLY A 48 -11.22 -6.68 2.50
CA GLY A 48 -10.14 -6.01 1.81
C GLY A 48 -10.63 -5.43 0.49
N TYR A 49 -9.95 -4.42 -0.02
CA TYR A 49 -10.32 -3.72 -1.25
C TYR A 49 -9.90 -4.50 -2.50
N GLY A 50 -8.71 -5.10 -2.48
CA GLY A 50 -8.04 -5.73 -3.62
C GLY A 50 -8.54 -7.13 -3.99
N CYS A 51 -9.80 -7.47 -3.72
CA CYS A 51 -10.37 -8.80 -3.99
C CYS A 51 -10.69 -9.05 -5.47
N GLN A 52 -10.73 -8.01 -6.31
CA GLN A 52 -10.89 -8.11 -7.77
C GLN A 52 -12.12 -8.96 -8.18
N ASP A 53 -11.96 -9.88 -9.13
CA ASP A 53 -13.03 -10.71 -9.68
C ASP A 53 -13.68 -11.68 -8.66
N LEU A 54 -13.13 -11.81 -7.45
CA LEU A 54 -13.81 -12.52 -6.37
C LEU A 54 -15.16 -11.91 -6.02
N PHE A 55 -15.35 -10.62 -6.26
CA PHE A 55 -16.64 -9.94 -6.07
C PHE A 55 -17.77 -10.52 -6.93
N TYR A 56 -17.50 -11.19 -8.04
CA TYR A 56 -18.50 -11.89 -8.83
C TYR A 56 -18.98 -13.21 -8.21
N HIS A 57 -18.27 -13.74 -7.22
CA HIS A 57 -18.60 -15.04 -6.65
C HIS A 57 -19.57 -14.92 -5.48
N GLN A 58 -20.73 -15.56 -5.61
CA GLN A 58 -21.76 -15.54 -4.55
C GLN A 58 -21.26 -16.06 -3.20
N TRP A 59 -20.38 -17.10 -3.20
CA TRP A 59 -19.84 -17.63 -1.95
C TRP A 59 -19.01 -16.57 -1.19
N PHE A 60 -18.30 -15.71 -1.92
CA PHE A 60 -17.47 -14.66 -1.36
C PHE A 60 -18.36 -13.61 -0.65
N ILE A 61 -19.42 -13.16 -1.32
CA ILE A 61 -20.38 -12.21 -0.73
C ILE A 61 -21.11 -12.83 0.46
N LYS A 62 -21.59 -14.09 0.33
CA LYS A 62 -22.20 -14.80 1.46
C LYS A 62 -21.26 -14.93 2.66
N LYS A 63 -19.95 -15.14 2.41
CA LYS A 63 -18.93 -15.18 3.48
C LYS A 63 -18.76 -13.82 4.13
N SER A 64 -18.73 -12.72 3.36
CA SER A 64 -18.63 -11.36 3.93
C SER A 64 -19.84 -11.05 4.83
N TYR A 65 -21.05 -11.48 4.47
CA TYR A 65 -22.24 -11.31 5.30
C TYR A 65 -22.18 -12.12 6.59
N LYS A 66 -21.67 -13.36 6.56
CA LYS A 66 -21.45 -14.13 7.81
C LYS A 66 -20.48 -13.44 8.75
N ILE A 67 -19.43 -12.83 8.22
CA ILE A 67 -18.48 -12.05 9.01
C ILE A 67 -19.15 -10.78 9.55
N LEU A 68 -19.98 -10.10 8.75
CA LEU A 68 -20.76 -8.94 9.21
C LEU A 68 -21.70 -9.33 10.37
N ASP A 69 -22.43 -10.45 10.26
CA ASP A 69 -23.30 -10.95 11.34
C ASP A 69 -22.50 -11.21 12.63
N GLU A 70 -21.30 -11.78 12.51
CA GLU A 70 -20.42 -11.97 13.66
C GLU A 70 -19.96 -10.64 14.26
N ILE A 71 -19.61 -9.64 13.43
CA ILE A 71 -19.17 -8.32 13.87
C ILE A 71 -20.29 -7.60 14.64
N ILE A 72 -21.55 -7.72 14.21
CA ILE A 72 -22.71 -7.09 14.85
C ILE A 72 -22.74 -7.42 16.34
N GLU A 73 -22.43 -8.64 16.74
CA GLU A 73 -22.45 -9.08 18.13
C GLU A 73 -21.41 -8.34 19.01
N TYR A 74 -20.35 -7.80 18.41
CA TYR A 74 -19.33 -7.01 19.12
C TYR A 74 -19.68 -5.53 19.28
N THR A 75 -20.78 -5.03 18.68
CA THR A 75 -21.10 -3.60 18.62
C THR A 75 -21.97 -3.11 19.79
N GLU A 76 -22.08 -3.87 20.88
CA GLU A 76 -22.73 -3.41 22.09
C GLU A 76 -22.08 -2.13 22.63
N SER A 77 -22.88 -1.11 22.97
CA SER A 77 -22.46 0.21 23.49
C SER A 77 -21.58 1.02 22.54
N ILE A 78 -21.62 0.76 21.23
CA ILE A 78 -20.87 1.53 20.23
C ILE A 78 -21.64 1.59 18.91
N THR A 79 -21.42 2.68 18.17
CA THR A 79 -21.82 2.78 16.77
C THR A 79 -20.63 2.46 15.89
N LEU A 80 -20.79 1.53 14.94
CA LEU A 80 -19.77 1.12 14.00
C LEU A 80 -20.17 1.46 12.57
N ILE A 81 -19.25 2.05 11.81
CA ILE A 81 -19.36 2.28 10.37
C ILE A 81 -18.32 1.37 9.72
N ILE A 82 -18.76 0.40 8.91
CA ILE A 82 -17.90 -0.64 8.37
C ILE A 82 -18.16 -0.92 6.88
N GLY A 83 -17.09 -0.86 6.07
CA GLY A 83 -17.15 -1.14 4.63
C GLY A 83 -17.38 -2.60 4.32
N ASN A 84 -18.37 -2.89 3.44
CA ASN A 84 -18.74 -4.23 3.00
C ASN A 84 -19.37 -4.18 1.60
N PRO A 85 -19.16 -5.21 0.73
CA PRO A 85 -19.95 -5.35 -0.49
C PRO A 85 -21.43 -5.62 -0.15
N VAL A 86 -22.35 -5.01 -0.88
CA VAL A 86 -23.80 -5.10 -0.63
C VAL A 86 -24.53 -5.49 -1.89
N ILE A 87 -25.34 -6.57 -1.84
CA ILE A 87 -26.25 -6.98 -2.92
C ILE A 87 -27.61 -6.36 -2.68
N HIS A 88 -28.12 -5.63 -3.68
CA HIS A 88 -29.48 -5.11 -3.70
C HIS A 88 -30.09 -5.26 -5.10
N LYS A 89 -31.29 -5.87 -5.20
CA LYS A 89 -31.99 -6.13 -6.49
C LYS A 89 -31.04 -6.75 -7.53
N GLU A 90 -30.36 -7.82 -7.14
CA GLU A 90 -29.40 -8.60 -7.96
C GLU A 90 -28.14 -7.86 -8.41
N LYS A 91 -27.96 -6.60 -8.01
CA LYS A 91 -26.79 -5.79 -8.30
C LYS A 91 -25.85 -5.72 -7.09
N LEU A 92 -24.55 -5.66 -7.36
CA LEU A 92 -23.52 -5.55 -6.34
C LEU A 92 -23.07 -4.10 -6.21
N TYR A 93 -22.96 -3.63 -4.98
CA TYR A 93 -22.58 -2.27 -4.62
C TYR A 93 -21.42 -2.27 -3.61
N ASN A 94 -20.58 -1.25 -3.70
CA ASN A 94 -19.63 -0.90 -2.65
C ASN A 94 -20.36 -0.06 -1.60
N GLY A 95 -20.40 -0.52 -0.35
CA GLY A 95 -21.19 0.14 0.68
C GLY A 95 -20.59 0.05 2.07
N CYS A 96 -21.24 0.71 3.01
CA CYS A 96 -20.97 0.64 4.44
C CYS A 96 -22.23 0.22 5.18
N CYS A 97 -22.09 -0.66 6.17
CA CYS A 97 -23.12 -0.96 7.14
C CYS A 97 -22.94 -0.06 8.38
N ILE A 98 -23.99 0.59 8.81
CA ILE A 98 -24.03 1.40 10.03
C ILE A 98 -24.77 0.59 11.10
N ILE A 99 -24.07 0.30 12.20
CA ILE A 99 -24.55 -0.57 13.27
C ILE A 99 -24.46 0.18 14.59
N LYS A 100 -25.50 0.14 15.42
CA LYS A 100 -25.51 0.68 16.77
C LYS A 100 -26.12 -0.34 17.73
N ASP A 101 -25.44 -0.63 18.83
CA ASP A 101 -25.96 -1.52 19.88
C ASP A 101 -26.52 -2.83 19.33
N LYS A 102 -25.74 -3.53 18.49
CA LYS A 102 -26.11 -4.79 17.81
C LYS A 102 -27.31 -4.66 16.86
N LYS A 103 -27.68 -3.45 16.44
CA LYS A 103 -28.76 -3.21 15.49
C LYS A 103 -28.24 -2.48 14.27
N ILE A 104 -28.55 -3.01 13.09
CA ILE A 104 -28.29 -2.31 11.83
C ILE A 104 -29.23 -1.10 11.77
N LEU A 105 -28.65 0.09 11.47
CA LEU A 105 -29.38 1.32 11.22
C LEU A 105 -29.65 1.52 9.73
N GLY A 106 -28.80 0.99 8.85
CA GLY A 106 -28.93 1.08 7.40
C GLY A 106 -27.63 0.78 6.67
N PHE A 107 -27.72 0.83 5.34
CA PHE A 107 -26.57 0.63 4.43
C PHE A 107 -26.39 1.89 3.58
N PHE A 108 -25.24 2.53 3.71
CA PHE A 108 -24.84 3.61 2.82
C PHE A 108 -24.11 3.02 1.60
N ILE A 109 -24.42 3.52 0.40
CA ILE A 109 -23.89 3.01 -0.86
C ILE A 109 -23.14 4.09 -1.61
N LYS A 110 -21.97 3.73 -2.12
CA LYS A 110 -21.09 4.57 -2.94
C LYS A 110 -21.75 4.96 -4.26
N SER A 111 -21.71 6.23 -4.59
CA SER A 111 -22.29 6.76 -5.84
C SER A 111 -21.23 6.93 -6.92
N ASN A 112 -20.06 7.45 -6.59
CA ASN A 112 -19.00 7.75 -7.56
C ASN A 112 -17.94 6.65 -7.55
N LEU A 113 -17.92 5.85 -8.62
CA LEU A 113 -16.98 4.74 -8.78
C LEU A 113 -15.77 5.17 -9.60
N PRO A 114 -14.52 5.03 -9.08
CA PRO A 114 -13.33 5.29 -9.87
C PRO A 114 -13.17 4.28 -11.01
N ASN A 115 -12.70 4.78 -12.16
CA ASN A 115 -12.39 3.98 -13.35
C ASN A 115 -11.17 4.57 -14.07
N ASP A 116 -10.13 4.86 -13.31
CA ASP A 116 -8.92 5.54 -13.74
C ASP A 116 -7.66 4.76 -13.29
N GLY A 117 -6.96 4.17 -14.23
CA GLY A 117 -5.69 3.50 -14.00
C GLY A 117 -5.77 2.30 -13.03
N ILE A 118 -5.42 2.52 -11.76
CA ILE A 118 -5.31 1.44 -10.76
C ILE A 118 -6.68 1.00 -10.24
N HIS A 119 -7.62 1.92 -10.14
CA HIS A 119 -8.97 1.67 -9.66
C HIS A 119 -9.92 1.53 -10.84
N TYR A 120 -10.63 0.40 -10.94
CA TYR A 120 -11.63 0.11 -11.96
C TYR A 120 -12.86 -0.55 -11.34
N GLU A 121 -13.44 0.15 -10.33
CA GLU A 121 -14.57 -0.35 -9.55
C GLU A 121 -15.82 -0.62 -10.39
N LYS A 122 -16.00 0.10 -11.50
CA LYS A 122 -17.10 -0.14 -12.45
C LYS A 122 -17.11 -1.55 -13.06
N ARG A 123 -15.99 -2.30 -12.94
CA ARG A 123 -15.95 -3.72 -13.33
C ARG A 123 -16.79 -4.58 -12.39
N TRP A 124 -16.83 -4.25 -11.09
CA TRP A 124 -17.47 -5.12 -10.08
C TRP A 124 -18.71 -4.55 -9.46
N PHE A 125 -18.80 -3.21 -9.33
CA PHE A 125 -19.84 -2.52 -8.60
C PHE A 125 -20.66 -1.62 -9.51
N GLU A 126 -21.95 -1.50 -9.15
CA GLU A 126 -22.85 -0.51 -9.74
C GLU A 126 -22.79 0.81 -8.97
N SER A 127 -22.92 1.94 -9.67
CA SER A 127 -23.08 3.27 -9.08
C SER A 127 -24.46 3.41 -8.47
N TRP A 128 -24.54 4.04 -7.31
CA TRP A 128 -25.84 4.42 -6.73
C TRP A 128 -26.26 5.82 -7.21
N GLU A 129 -27.56 5.99 -7.40
CA GLU A 129 -28.14 7.28 -7.78
C GLU A 129 -28.07 8.26 -6.61
N TRP A 130 -27.55 9.47 -6.84
CA TRP A 130 -27.36 10.47 -5.81
C TRP A 130 -28.67 10.84 -5.10
N GLY A 131 -28.61 10.93 -3.77
CA GLY A 131 -29.74 11.28 -2.93
C GLY A 131 -30.84 10.24 -2.82
N LYS A 132 -30.75 9.14 -3.57
CA LYS A 132 -31.75 8.09 -3.55
C LYS A 132 -31.65 7.24 -2.29
N ILE A 133 -32.81 6.91 -1.74
CA ILE A 133 -32.98 5.96 -0.62
C ILE A 133 -33.99 4.89 -1.06
N ASP A 134 -33.69 3.65 -0.75
CA ASP A 134 -34.53 2.47 -1.03
C ASP A 134 -34.57 1.59 0.25
N GLU A 135 -35.18 0.41 0.17
CA GLU A 135 -35.30 -0.53 1.26
C GLU A 135 -34.66 -1.89 0.89
N ILE A 136 -33.73 -2.37 1.71
CA ILE A 136 -33.09 -3.67 1.56
C ILE A 136 -33.62 -4.65 2.62
N LYS A 137 -33.82 -5.90 2.22
CA LYS A 137 -34.12 -7.01 3.13
C LYS A 137 -32.80 -7.71 3.51
N TYR A 138 -32.46 -7.69 4.80
CA TYR A 138 -31.30 -8.37 5.37
C TYR A 138 -31.73 -9.16 6.62
N ASN A 139 -31.40 -10.47 6.68
CA ASN A 139 -31.82 -11.37 7.77
C ASN A 139 -33.32 -11.24 8.14
N SER A 140 -34.19 -11.27 7.11
CA SER A 140 -35.66 -11.18 7.22
C SER A 140 -36.18 -9.81 7.72
N LYS A 141 -35.34 -8.84 7.99
CA LYS A 141 -35.71 -7.47 8.38
C LYS A 141 -35.48 -6.49 7.24
N LYS A 142 -36.17 -5.37 7.26
CA LYS A 142 -36.05 -4.30 6.27
C LYS A 142 -35.23 -3.16 6.86
N TYR A 143 -34.33 -2.59 6.05
CA TYR A 143 -33.45 -1.49 6.43
C TYR A 143 -33.35 -0.47 5.29
N PRO A 144 -33.13 0.82 5.58
CA PRO A 144 -32.86 1.80 4.55
C PRO A 144 -31.50 1.51 3.90
N ILE A 145 -31.44 1.70 2.56
CA ILE A 145 -30.22 1.57 1.73
C ILE A 145 -30.11 2.73 0.77
N GLY A 146 -28.91 3.17 0.49
CA GLY A 146 -28.59 4.23 -0.48
C GLY A 146 -27.83 5.38 0.16
N ASN A 147 -28.09 6.61 -0.32
CA ASN A 147 -27.45 7.79 0.26
C ASN A 147 -28.21 8.23 1.53
N ILE A 148 -28.21 7.36 2.52
CA ILE A 148 -28.90 7.59 3.80
C ILE A 148 -28.12 8.59 4.67
N GLN A 149 -28.85 9.32 5.52
CA GLN A 149 -28.32 10.02 6.68
C GLN A 149 -28.95 9.41 7.94
N ILE A 150 -28.27 9.49 9.07
CA ILE A 150 -28.74 8.92 10.34
C ILE A 150 -28.94 10.05 11.35
N GLU A 151 -30.17 10.20 11.85
CA GLU A 151 -30.47 11.05 12.98
C GLU A 151 -29.95 10.40 14.26
N TYR A 152 -28.69 10.70 14.61
CA TYR A 152 -27.98 10.03 15.70
C TYR A 152 -28.50 10.40 17.08
N SER A 153 -28.80 11.68 17.26
CA SER A 153 -29.42 12.26 18.44
C SER A 153 -30.31 13.44 18.04
N LYS A 154 -30.92 14.08 19.03
CA LYS A 154 -31.71 15.31 18.81
C LYS A 154 -30.87 16.44 18.19
N ASP A 155 -29.55 16.44 18.42
CA ASP A 155 -28.64 17.53 18.03
C ASP A 155 -27.57 17.13 17.00
N ILE A 156 -27.47 15.84 16.62
CA ILE A 156 -26.42 15.32 15.71
C ILE A 156 -27.03 14.49 14.60
N THR A 157 -26.63 14.78 13.38
CA THR A 157 -26.86 13.97 12.17
C THR A 157 -25.54 13.39 11.66
N LEU A 158 -25.53 12.13 11.26
CA LEU A 158 -24.41 11.49 10.58
C LEU A 158 -24.70 11.44 9.09
N GLY A 159 -23.75 11.95 8.31
CA GLY A 159 -23.68 11.81 6.86
C GLY A 159 -22.55 10.89 6.45
N PHE A 160 -22.59 10.40 5.24
CA PHE A 160 -21.61 9.43 4.75
C PHE A 160 -21.22 9.74 3.31
N GLU A 161 -19.99 9.39 2.98
CA GLU A 161 -19.43 9.30 1.64
C GLU A 161 -18.46 8.12 1.63
N ILE A 162 -18.13 7.58 0.46
CA ILE A 162 -17.11 6.53 0.34
C ILE A 162 -16.11 6.95 -0.71
N CYS A 163 -14.86 7.18 -0.27
CA CYS A 163 -13.67 7.37 -1.08
C CYS A 163 -13.86 8.38 -2.23
N ARG A 164 -14.11 7.90 -3.46
CA ARG A 164 -14.26 8.73 -4.67
C ARG A 164 -15.39 9.74 -4.56
N ASP A 165 -16.42 9.48 -3.75
CA ASP A 165 -17.53 10.41 -3.60
C ASP A 165 -17.07 11.84 -3.28
N MET A 166 -16.03 12.01 -2.44
CA MET A 166 -15.55 13.35 -2.07
C MET A 166 -14.74 14.07 -3.17
N TRP A 167 -14.37 13.39 -4.27
CA TRP A 167 -13.49 13.96 -5.29
C TRP A 167 -14.27 14.66 -6.41
N ASP A 168 -15.56 14.37 -6.54
CA ASP A 168 -16.42 14.85 -7.60
C ASP A 168 -17.33 15.97 -7.06
N GLU A 169 -17.74 16.89 -7.92
CA GLU A 169 -18.64 18.00 -7.57
C GLU A 169 -20.04 17.48 -7.20
N GLU A 170 -20.54 16.54 -8.02
CA GLU A 170 -21.81 15.86 -7.73
C GLU A 170 -21.54 14.65 -6.85
N ARG A 171 -22.06 14.73 -5.62
CA ARG A 171 -21.68 13.78 -4.55
C ARG A 171 -22.78 13.64 -3.49
N PRO A 172 -22.82 12.53 -2.77
CA PRO A 172 -23.85 12.27 -1.75
C PRO A 172 -24.04 13.37 -0.71
N ALA A 173 -22.96 14.04 -0.29
CA ALA A 173 -23.02 15.12 0.71
C ALA A 173 -23.89 16.31 0.26
N ASN A 174 -24.10 16.54 -1.06
CA ASN A 174 -24.97 17.59 -1.58
C ASN A 174 -26.45 17.36 -1.23
N TYR A 175 -26.84 16.13 -0.90
CA TYR A 175 -28.22 15.72 -0.62
C TYR A 175 -28.55 15.59 0.86
N ILE A 176 -27.57 15.82 1.74
CA ILE A 176 -27.79 15.78 3.19
C ILE A 176 -28.62 17.01 3.60
N LYS A 177 -29.73 16.75 4.29
CA LYS A 177 -30.64 17.79 4.78
C LYS A 177 -30.73 17.73 6.29
N THR A 178 -30.09 18.66 6.98
CA THR A 178 -30.16 18.77 8.44
C THR A 178 -29.99 20.20 8.91
N LYS A 179 -30.60 20.53 10.07
CA LYS A 179 -30.34 21.75 10.84
C LYS A 179 -29.49 21.47 12.08
N LYS A 180 -29.12 20.19 12.30
CA LYS A 180 -28.34 19.74 13.44
C LYS A 180 -26.85 19.82 13.14
N ASN A 181 -26.03 19.56 14.15
CA ASN A 181 -24.59 19.39 13.95
C ASN A 181 -24.34 18.17 13.04
N LEU A 182 -23.64 18.38 11.96
CA LEU A 182 -23.37 17.34 10.97
C LEU A 182 -21.96 16.79 11.16
N ILE A 183 -21.85 15.46 11.16
CA ILE A 183 -20.58 14.74 11.04
C ILE A 183 -20.64 13.90 9.78
N ILE A 184 -19.71 14.09 8.86
CA ILE A 184 -19.56 13.25 7.67
C ILE A 184 -18.40 12.27 7.87
N PHE A 185 -18.67 10.99 7.68
CA PHE A 185 -17.69 9.91 7.69
C PHE A 185 -17.39 9.46 6.28
N ASN A 186 -16.11 9.37 5.93
CA ASN A 186 -15.66 8.93 4.62
C ASN A 186 -14.62 7.79 4.74
N PRO A 187 -15.06 6.53 4.77
CA PRO A 187 -14.20 5.37 4.58
C PRO A 187 -13.47 5.41 3.23
N LEU A 188 -12.14 5.19 3.24
CA LEU A 188 -11.31 5.28 2.05
C LEU A 188 -10.57 3.97 1.77
N ALA A 189 -10.27 3.75 0.48
CA ALA A 189 -9.25 2.85 -0.05
C ALA A 189 -8.42 3.61 -1.11
N SER A 190 -7.82 4.72 -0.70
CA SER A 190 -7.08 5.62 -1.58
C SER A 190 -5.59 5.27 -1.54
N HIS A 191 -5.03 4.84 -2.68
CA HIS A 191 -3.63 4.46 -2.79
C HIS A 191 -2.68 5.66 -2.64
N TYR A 192 -1.47 5.37 -2.18
CA TYR A 192 -0.37 6.32 -2.16
C TYR A 192 0.06 6.75 -3.57
N ALA A 193 0.25 8.03 -3.75
CA ALA A 193 0.96 8.63 -4.87
C ALA A 193 1.54 9.98 -4.39
N PHE A 194 2.60 10.46 -5.06
CA PHE A 194 3.20 11.74 -4.73
C PHE A 194 2.17 12.88 -4.70
N LYS A 195 2.19 13.68 -3.62
CA LYS A 195 1.30 14.82 -3.36
C LYS A 195 -0.20 14.49 -3.23
N LYS A 196 -0.60 13.23 -3.37
CA LYS A 196 -2.01 12.83 -3.29
C LYS A 196 -2.60 13.01 -1.89
N PHE A 197 -1.78 12.84 -0.86
CA PHE A 197 -2.18 13.11 0.52
C PHE A 197 -2.53 14.60 0.73
N ASP A 198 -1.70 15.52 0.24
CA ASP A 198 -1.98 16.96 0.36
C ASP A 198 -3.27 17.35 -0.35
N PHE A 199 -3.54 16.73 -1.50
CA PHE A 199 -4.79 16.94 -2.22
C PHE A 199 -5.99 16.40 -1.42
N ARG A 200 -5.90 15.18 -0.83
CA ARG A 200 -6.96 14.66 0.06
C ARG A 200 -7.20 15.58 1.26
N LYS A 201 -6.13 16.03 1.91
CA LYS A 201 -6.20 16.98 3.04
C LYS A 201 -6.98 18.23 2.63
N LYS A 202 -6.66 18.80 1.46
CA LYS A 202 -7.38 19.95 0.91
C LYS A 202 -8.87 19.65 0.72
N LEU A 203 -9.22 18.52 0.09
CA LEU A 203 -10.62 18.12 -0.13
C LEU A 203 -11.40 17.96 1.19
N VAL A 204 -10.78 17.38 2.23
CA VAL A 204 -11.40 17.22 3.54
C VAL A 204 -11.66 18.58 4.20
N LEU A 205 -10.70 19.51 4.12
CA LEU A 205 -10.84 20.87 4.65
C LEU A 205 -11.99 21.61 3.94
N GLU A 206 -11.94 21.66 2.60
CA GLU A 206 -12.96 22.31 1.77
C GLU A 206 -14.36 21.70 1.98
N SER A 207 -14.44 20.36 2.11
CA SER A 207 -15.71 19.69 2.40
C SER A 207 -16.26 20.07 3.78
N SER A 208 -15.41 20.11 4.80
CA SER A 208 -15.84 20.47 6.14
C SER A 208 -16.35 21.91 6.23
N GLU A 209 -15.77 22.81 5.43
CA GLU A 209 -16.20 24.20 5.29
C GLU A 209 -17.52 24.30 4.51
N LYS A 210 -17.55 23.73 3.28
CA LYS A 210 -18.70 23.77 2.37
C LYS A 210 -19.98 23.28 3.02
N TYR A 211 -19.89 22.16 3.76
CA TYR A 211 -21.07 21.56 4.43
C TYR A 211 -21.25 22.02 5.89
N ASN A 212 -20.43 22.97 6.36
CA ASN A 212 -20.41 23.44 7.74
C ASN A 212 -20.46 22.28 8.75
N CYS A 213 -19.58 21.29 8.60
CA CYS A 213 -19.60 20.02 9.34
C CYS A 213 -18.24 19.67 9.94
N SER A 214 -18.23 18.62 10.76
CA SER A 214 -17.02 17.85 11.05
C SER A 214 -16.90 16.73 10.02
N TYR A 215 -15.73 16.58 9.39
CA TYR A 215 -15.48 15.60 8.34
C TYR A 215 -14.32 14.69 8.71
N LEU A 216 -14.58 13.38 8.79
CA LEU A 216 -13.60 12.37 9.13
C LEU A 216 -13.37 11.43 7.94
N SER A 217 -12.18 11.45 7.36
CA SER A 217 -11.75 10.48 6.36
C SER A 217 -10.85 9.42 6.98
N VAL A 218 -11.04 8.14 6.63
CA VAL A 218 -10.32 6.99 7.23
C VAL A 218 -9.85 6.04 6.14
N ASN A 219 -8.54 6.00 5.88
CA ASN A 219 -7.96 5.21 4.81
C ASN A 219 -7.51 3.81 5.25
N LEU A 220 -7.46 2.85 4.32
CA LEU A 220 -6.80 1.56 4.50
C LEU A 220 -5.30 1.75 4.77
N LEU A 221 -4.65 0.71 5.29
CA LEU A 221 -3.23 0.66 5.61
C LEU A 221 -2.58 -0.56 4.95
N GLY A 222 -1.32 -0.42 4.54
CA GLY A 222 -0.50 -1.53 4.06
C GLY A 222 -0.56 -1.76 2.55
N ASN A 223 -0.07 -2.91 2.12
CA ASN A 223 -0.09 -3.33 0.72
C ASN A 223 -1.21 -4.32 0.47
N GLU A 224 -2.00 -4.11 -0.57
CA GLU A 224 -2.97 -5.10 -1.03
C GLU A 224 -2.65 -5.60 -2.45
N SER A 225 -2.66 -6.91 -2.60
CA SER A 225 -2.50 -7.62 -3.89
C SER A 225 -1.23 -7.25 -4.66
N GLY A 226 -0.18 -6.76 -3.98
CA GLY A 226 1.09 -6.36 -4.60
C GLY A 226 1.00 -5.15 -5.53
N LYS A 227 -0.16 -4.50 -5.66
CA LYS A 227 -0.38 -3.42 -6.63
C LYS A 227 -0.35 -2.03 -6.03
N VAL A 228 -0.90 -1.87 -4.83
CA VAL A 228 -1.13 -0.57 -4.21
C VAL A 228 -0.64 -0.53 -2.78
N ILE A 229 -0.23 0.65 -2.35
CA ILE A 229 0.14 0.94 -0.98
C ILE A 229 -0.92 1.89 -0.43
N PHE A 230 -1.54 1.54 0.67
CA PHE A 230 -2.43 2.39 1.43
C PHE A 230 -1.66 2.96 2.61
N GLU A 231 -1.62 4.27 2.72
CA GLU A 231 -0.76 4.96 3.68
C GLU A 231 -1.33 5.02 5.10
N GLY A 232 -2.60 4.63 5.28
CA GLY A 232 -3.23 4.57 6.60
C GLY A 232 -3.46 5.94 7.21
N ASP A 233 -3.77 6.94 6.39
CA ASP A 233 -4.10 8.27 6.87
C ASP A 233 -5.53 8.35 7.40
N THR A 234 -5.68 9.13 8.48
CA THR A 234 -6.95 9.66 8.95
C THR A 234 -6.84 11.16 9.03
N ILE A 235 -7.79 11.87 8.46
CA ILE A 235 -7.85 13.33 8.49
C ILE A 235 -9.19 13.74 9.10
N LEU A 236 -9.13 14.51 10.18
CA LEU A 236 -10.31 15.13 10.80
C LEU A 236 -10.23 16.65 10.60
N ALA A 237 -11.25 17.20 9.98
CA ALA A 237 -11.43 18.65 9.87
C ALA A 237 -12.83 19.06 10.37
N SER A 238 -12.97 20.30 10.79
CA SER A 238 -14.27 20.87 11.17
C SER A 238 -14.35 22.33 10.74
N LYS A 239 -15.38 22.67 9.99
CA LYS A 239 -15.66 24.05 9.52
C LYS A 239 -14.43 24.72 8.89
N GLY A 240 -13.75 24.01 7.99
CA GLY A 240 -12.55 24.47 7.27
C GLY A 240 -11.24 24.38 8.05
N LYS A 241 -11.25 23.90 9.30
CA LYS A 241 -10.07 23.81 10.15
C LYS A 241 -9.62 22.38 10.33
N LEU A 242 -8.30 22.15 10.20
CA LEU A 242 -7.68 20.86 10.46
C LEU A 242 -7.61 20.61 11.97
N LEU A 243 -8.20 19.51 12.44
CA LEU A 243 -8.19 19.15 13.87
C LEU A 243 -7.21 18.03 14.19
N SER A 244 -7.02 17.09 13.29
CA SER A 244 -6.11 15.97 13.52
C SER A 244 -5.70 15.28 12.22
N ILE A 245 -4.47 14.79 12.21
CA ILE A 245 -3.94 13.81 11.26
C ILE A 245 -3.21 12.74 12.08
N ASN A 246 -3.45 11.46 11.78
CA ASN A 246 -2.72 10.38 12.42
C ASN A 246 -1.36 10.11 11.75
N ASN A 247 -0.53 9.28 12.39
CA ASN A 247 0.72 8.81 11.81
C ASN A 247 0.46 7.90 10.60
N ARG A 248 0.94 8.33 9.44
CA ARG A 248 0.89 7.58 8.17
C ARG A 248 1.96 6.48 8.15
N PHE A 249 1.81 5.51 7.26
CA PHE A 249 2.78 4.42 7.00
C PHE A 249 3.16 3.60 8.23
N SER A 250 2.20 3.31 9.09
CA SER A 250 2.43 2.42 10.24
C SER A 250 2.73 0.99 9.78
N PHE A 251 3.72 0.35 10.41
CA PHE A 251 4.01 -1.09 10.22
C PHE A 251 3.13 -2.00 11.10
N ASP A 252 2.12 -1.45 11.77
CA ASP A 252 1.16 -2.21 12.56
C ASP A 252 0.06 -2.83 11.69
N LYS A 253 -0.63 -3.81 12.24
CA LYS A 253 -1.79 -4.41 11.58
C LYS A 253 -3.02 -3.51 11.64
N LEU A 254 -3.00 -2.53 12.53
CA LEU A 254 -3.98 -1.44 12.60
C LEU A 254 -3.36 -0.20 13.27
N SER A 255 -3.83 0.98 12.88
CA SER A 255 -3.52 2.26 13.52
C SER A 255 -4.84 2.86 14.04
N TYR A 256 -4.94 3.02 15.36
CA TYR A 256 -6.15 3.49 16.03
C TYR A 256 -5.94 4.90 16.57
N SER A 257 -6.96 5.77 16.38
CA SER A 257 -6.98 7.11 16.93
C SER A 257 -8.40 7.48 17.36
N HIS A 258 -8.55 8.31 18.39
CA HIS A 258 -9.85 8.84 18.82
C HIS A 258 -9.79 10.34 19.02
N TYR A 259 -10.95 11.00 18.91
CA TYR A 259 -11.08 12.45 18.85
C TYR A 259 -12.33 12.90 19.58
N ASP A 260 -12.23 14.00 20.33
CA ASP A 260 -13.38 14.67 20.93
C ASP A 260 -13.79 15.84 20.04
N ILE A 261 -14.99 15.79 19.47
CA ILE A 261 -15.57 16.87 18.67
C ILE A 261 -16.45 17.73 19.59
N ASP A 262 -16.08 18.99 19.76
CA ASP A 262 -16.86 19.97 20.46
C ASP A 262 -17.60 20.89 19.47
N PHE A 263 -18.92 20.93 19.56
CA PHE A 263 -19.76 21.74 18.67
C PHE A 263 -20.01 23.16 19.19
N VAL A 264 -19.63 23.43 20.44
CA VAL A 264 -19.85 24.74 21.09
C VAL A 264 -18.64 25.64 20.99
N ASN A 265 -17.47 25.09 21.28
CA ASN A 265 -16.22 25.85 21.26
C ASN A 265 -15.62 25.89 19.86
N LYS A 266 -14.80 26.93 19.61
CA LYS A 266 -14.03 26.98 18.36
C LYS A 266 -13.09 25.78 18.30
N PRO A 267 -13.01 25.10 17.15
CA PRO A 267 -12.08 23.97 16.96
C PRO A 267 -10.62 24.40 17.19
N ASN A 268 -9.86 23.60 17.94
CA ASN A 268 -8.41 23.76 18.03
C ASN A 268 -7.76 23.28 16.72
N GLU A 269 -7.32 24.24 15.93
CA GLU A 269 -6.65 23.98 14.66
C GLU A 269 -5.20 23.54 14.88
N ILE A 270 -4.74 22.54 14.15
CA ILE A 270 -3.36 22.10 14.13
C ILE A 270 -2.67 22.52 12.84
N ASN A 271 -1.38 22.82 12.93
CA ASN A 271 -0.51 22.92 11.75
C ASN A 271 0.06 21.54 11.44
N TYR A 272 0.03 21.19 10.16
CA TYR A 272 0.63 19.95 9.68
C TYR A 272 1.42 20.23 8.41
N GLU A 273 2.72 19.96 8.49
CA GLU A 273 3.61 19.99 7.34
C GLU A 273 3.89 18.57 6.86
N SER A 274 3.69 18.34 5.56
CA SER A 274 4.01 17.05 4.96
C SER A 274 5.52 16.80 5.02
N PRO A 275 5.94 15.55 5.26
CA PRO A 275 7.36 15.20 5.22
C PRO A 275 7.99 15.53 3.86
N ILE A 276 9.32 15.67 3.85
CA ILE A 276 10.08 15.78 2.60
C ILE A 276 9.76 14.58 1.72
N ILE A 277 9.56 14.82 0.43
CA ILE A 277 9.11 13.80 -0.54
C ILE A 277 9.96 12.52 -0.52
N TYR A 278 11.24 12.60 -0.26
CA TYR A 278 12.12 11.43 -0.17
C TYR A 278 11.84 10.60 1.08
N GLU A 279 11.57 11.23 2.22
CA GLU A 279 11.21 10.53 3.46
C GLU A 279 9.84 9.85 3.34
N GLU A 280 8.89 10.55 2.72
CA GLU A 280 7.57 9.99 2.43
C GLU A 280 7.66 8.78 1.50
N PHE A 281 8.50 8.87 0.47
CA PHE A 281 8.75 7.74 -0.44
C PHE A 281 9.42 6.57 0.28
N LEU A 282 10.43 6.82 1.13
CA LEU A 282 11.09 5.78 1.92
C LEU A 282 10.11 5.06 2.85
N ASP A 283 9.18 5.80 3.46
CA ASP A 283 8.14 5.21 4.32
C ASP A 283 7.14 4.39 3.50
N ALA A 284 6.69 4.90 2.36
CA ALA A 284 5.78 4.20 1.45
C ALA A 284 6.41 2.92 0.89
N PHE A 285 7.65 3.01 0.40
CA PHE A 285 8.41 1.86 -0.10
C PHE A 285 8.59 0.81 0.99
N SER A 286 9.01 1.25 2.18
CA SER A 286 9.26 0.36 3.31
C SER A 286 7.99 -0.38 3.75
N LEU A 287 6.87 0.33 3.86
CA LEU A 287 5.58 -0.29 4.18
C LEU A 287 5.14 -1.25 3.08
N GLY A 288 5.18 -0.81 1.82
CA GLY A 288 4.69 -1.60 0.69
C GLY A 288 5.44 -2.90 0.51
N LEU A 289 6.77 -2.84 0.49
CA LEU A 289 7.62 -4.01 0.24
C LEU A 289 7.64 -4.98 1.44
N SER A 290 7.72 -4.46 2.67
CA SER A 290 7.71 -5.32 3.87
C SER A 290 6.37 -6.01 4.08
N ASP A 291 5.27 -5.28 3.89
CA ASP A 291 3.93 -5.86 4.06
C ASP A 291 3.65 -6.92 2.99
N TYR A 292 4.13 -6.71 1.75
CA TYR A 292 4.05 -7.73 0.70
C TYR A 292 4.91 -8.96 1.05
N LEU A 293 6.12 -8.76 1.55
CA LEU A 293 6.98 -9.85 2.03
C LEU A 293 6.28 -10.69 3.10
N PHE A 294 5.71 -10.05 4.12
CA PHE A 294 5.07 -10.76 5.23
C PHE A 294 3.77 -11.46 4.82
N LYS A 295 3.00 -10.87 3.90
CA LYS A 295 1.74 -11.45 3.39
C LYS A 295 1.97 -12.60 2.41
N SER A 296 3.01 -12.55 1.59
CA SER A 296 3.32 -13.58 0.60
C SER A 296 3.95 -14.85 1.20
N LYS A 297 4.38 -14.81 2.47
CA LYS A 297 4.98 -15.93 3.21
C LYS A 297 6.27 -16.47 2.56
N VAL A 298 6.98 -15.65 1.84
CA VAL A 298 8.31 -15.94 1.32
C VAL A 298 9.39 -15.54 2.33
N LYS A 299 10.62 -15.97 2.12
CA LYS A 299 11.70 -15.76 3.10
C LYS A 299 12.52 -14.48 2.87
N GLY A 300 12.35 -13.80 1.75
CA GLY A 300 13.13 -12.61 1.42
C GLY A 300 13.12 -12.30 -0.07
N PHE A 301 14.22 -11.72 -0.54
CA PHE A 301 14.37 -11.19 -1.88
C PHE A 301 15.64 -11.70 -2.58
N ALA A 302 15.57 -11.89 -3.89
CA ALA A 302 16.70 -12.05 -4.77
C ALA A 302 16.78 -10.84 -5.70
N LEU A 303 17.99 -10.36 -5.99
CA LEU A 303 18.24 -9.17 -6.82
C LEU A 303 19.50 -9.34 -7.66
N SER A 304 19.39 -9.12 -8.96
CA SER A 304 20.57 -8.93 -9.82
C SER A 304 21.17 -7.56 -9.54
N LEU A 305 22.31 -7.50 -8.87
CA LEU A 305 23.00 -6.28 -8.47
C LEU A 305 24.09 -5.95 -9.47
N SER A 306 23.76 -5.17 -10.49
CA SER A 306 24.69 -4.80 -11.58
C SER A 306 25.68 -3.69 -11.19
N GLY A 307 25.52 -3.07 -10.03
CA GLY A 307 26.30 -1.89 -9.62
C GLY A 307 25.79 -0.58 -10.22
N GLY A 308 24.86 -0.64 -11.17
CA GLY A 308 24.19 0.53 -11.75
C GLY A 308 23.14 1.15 -10.83
N LEU A 309 22.60 2.31 -11.24
CA LEU A 309 21.72 3.16 -10.44
C LEU A 309 20.47 2.41 -9.91
N ASP A 310 19.77 1.69 -10.78
CA ASP A 310 18.46 1.09 -10.48
C ASP A 310 18.58 -0.10 -9.51
N SER A 311 19.45 -1.05 -9.79
CA SER A 311 19.70 -2.20 -8.93
C SER A 311 20.25 -1.78 -7.55
N SER A 312 21.15 -0.81 -7.54
CA SER A 312 21.72 -0.25 -6.31
C SER A 312 20.69 0.50 -5.49
N SER A 313 19.75 1.21 -6.15
CA SER A 313 18.66 1.89 -5.45
C SER A 313 17.76 0.90 -4.71
N ILE A 314 17.37 -0.21 -5.34
CA ILE A 314 16.55 -1.25 -4.67
C ILE A 314 17.30 -1.85 -3.49
N ALA A 315 18.59 -2.15 -3.64
CA ALA A 315 19.40 -2.73 -2.56
C ALA A 315 19.46 -1.81 -1.33
N ILE A 316 19.74 -0.53 -1.50
CA ILE A 316 19.79 0.44 -0.39
C ILE A 316 18.41 0.73 0.19
N LEU A 317 17.35 0.72 -0.63
CA LEU A 317 15.97 0.90 -0.17
C LEU A 317 15.51 -0.28 0.70
N ILE A 318 15.96 -1.51 0.43
CA ILE A 318 15.71 -2.66 1.31
C ILE A 318 16.46 -2.49 2.63
N TYR A 319 17.68 -1.97 2.60
CA TYR A 319 18.42 -1.63 3.82
C TYR A 319 17.66 -0.60 4.67
N GLU A 320 17.18 0.48 4.06
CA GLU A 320 16.36 1.50 4.73
C GLU A 320 15.04 0.92 5.26
N MET A 321 14.39 0.05 4.50
CA MET A 321 13.17 -0.66 4.94
C MET A 321 13.43 -1.43 6.24
N VAL A 322 14.48 -2.24 6.29
CA VAL A 322 14.82 -3.02 7.49
C VAL A 322 15.14 -2.10 8.66
N LYS A 323 15.94 -1.07 8.43
CA LYS A 323 16.31 -0.08 9.44
C LYS A 323 15.09 0.59 10.06
N ARG A 324 14.18 1.15 9.24
CA ARG A 324 12.96 1.82 9.67
C ARG A 324 12.03 0.91 10.47
N ILE A 325 11.91 -0.33 10.05
CA ILE A 325 11.10 -1.31 10.78
C ILE A 325 11.70 -1.62 12.14
N LEU A 326 13.02 -1.89 12.22
CA LEU A 326 13.68 -2.15 13.50
C LEU A 326 13.60 -0.94 14.45
N GLU A 327 13.76 0.26 13.94
CA GLU A 327 13.66 1.51 14.72
C GLU A 327 12.24 1.75 15.25
N ARG A 328 11.20 1.48 14.46
CA ARG A 328 9.82 1.79 14.83
C ARG A 328 9.08 0.64 15.53
N LYS A 329 9.46 -0.61 15.25
CA LYS A 329 8.76 -1.82 15.75
C LYS A 329 9.61 -2.68 16.68
N GLY A 330 10.91 -2.37 16.81
CA GLY A 330 11.85 -3.15 17.61
C GLY A 330 12.41 -4.37 16.88
N ASN A 331 13.36 -5.01 17.53
CA ASN A 331 14.19 -6.05 16.92
C ASN A 331 13.43 -7.33 16.56
N GLU A 332 12.44 -7.73 17.38
CA GLU A 332 11.79 -9.05 17.27
C GLU A 332 10.80 -9.19 16.10
N VAL A 333 10.49 -8.11 15.39
CA VAL A 333 9.49 -8.14 14.32
C VAL A 333 9.84 -9.13 13.20
N PHE A 334 11.10 -9.16 12.76
CA PHE A 334 11.54 -10.07 11.70
C PHE A 334 11.62 -11.53 12.18
N ASN A 335 12.02 -11.76 13.43
CA ASN A 335 11.95 -13.10 14.02
C ASN A 335 10.52 -13.62 14.01
N LYS A 336 9.55 -12.78 14.37
CA LYS A 336 8.13 -13.14 14.45
C LYS A 336 7.48 -13.32 13.09
N GLU A 337 7.65 -12.35 12.17
CA GLU A 337 6.93 -12.34 10.88
C GLU A 337 7.53 -13.32 9.86
N LEU A 338 8.87 -13.56 9.90
CA LEU A 338 9.57 -14.45 8.97
C LEU A 338 10.11 -15.72 9.61
N CYS A 339 9.80 -15.96 10.89
CA CYS A 339 10.31 -17.11 11.65
C CYS A 339 11.85 -17.20 11.62
N LEU A 340 12.53 -16.04 11.70
CA LEU A 340 13.98 -15.98 11.76
C LEU A 340 14.46 -16.24 13.20
N ASN A 341 15.67 -16.74 13.32
CA ASN A 341 16.32 -16.92 14.62
C ASN A 341 17.57 -16.02 14.66
N ILE A 342 17.36 -14.72 14.88
CA ILE A 342 18.41 -13.71 14.93
C ILE A 342 18.64 -13.28 16.38
N ASN A 343 19.88 -13.39 16.85
CA ASN A 343 20.32 -12.81 18.10
C ASN A 343 20.68 -11.32 17.86
N PHE A 344 19.84 -10.43 18.34
CA PHE A 344 20.01 -8.99 18.22
C PHE A 344 20.97 -8.43 19.27
N THR A 345 21.56 -7.27 18.97
CA THR A 345 22.46 -6.50 19.83
C THR A 345 21.89 -5.10 20.05
N ASP A 346 22.53 -4.29 20.90
CA ASP A 346 22.13 -2.90 21.10
C ASP A 346 22.49 -1.98 19.93
N LYS A 347 23.30 -2.45 18.97
CA LYS A 347 23.75 -1.67 17.82
C LYS A 347 22.83 -1.89 16.61
N ILE A 348 21.98 -0.94 16.33
CA ILE A 348 20.97 -1.02 15.26
C ILE A 348 21.57 -1.36 13.89
N HIS A 349 22.70 -0.75 13.49
CA HIS A 349 23.31 -1.02 12.19
C HIS A 349 23.78 -2.48 12.03
N LEU A 350 24.24 -3.13 13.12
CA LEU A 350 24.60 -4.53 13.11
C LEU A 350 23.34 -5.42 12.99
N ASN A 351 22.25 -5.03 13.65
CA ASN A 351 20.98 -5.73 13.56
C ASN A 351 20.41 -5.66 12.14
N VAL A 352 20.48 -4.49 11.50
CA VAL A 352 20.07 -4.34 10.09
C VAL A 352 20.84 -5.32 9.21
N LYS A 353 22.17 -5.35 9.29
CA LYS A 353 23.01 -6.31 8.53
C LYS A 353 22.66 -7.77 8.81
N LYS A 354 22.38 -8.13 10.06
CA LYS A 354 21.96 -9.50 10.41
C LYS A 354 20.63 -9.89 9.75
N VAL A 355 19.67 -8.97 9.71
CA VAL A 355 18.40 -9.19 9.00
C VAL A 355 18.63 -9.29 7.49
N ILE A 356 19.33 -8.31 6.91
CA ILE A 356 19.66 -8.29 5.47
C ILE A 356 20.34 -9.58 5.04
N LYS A 357 21.31 -10.08 5.83
CA LYS A 357 21.99 -11.36 5.57
C LYS A 357 21.03 -12.56 5.46
N LYS A 358 19.87 -12.47 6.10
CA LYS A 358 18.85 -13.53 6.04
C LYS A 358 17.85 -13.36 4.91
N ILE A 359 17.54 -12.11 4.53
CA ILE A 359 16.43 -11.84 3.62
C ILE A 359 16.84 -11.33 2.22
N LEU A 360 18.10 -10.92 1.99
CA LEU A 360 18.52 -10.36 0.71
C LEU A 360 19.70 -11.14 0.11
N PHE A 361 19.45 -11.70 -1.06
CA PHE A 361 20.39 -12.41 -1.89
C PHE A 361 20.67 -11.59 -3.14
N THR A 362 21.93 -11.20 -3.36
CA THR A 362 22.33 -10.38 -4.51
C THR A 362 23.32 -11.14 -5.38
N ALA A 363 23.30 -10.86 -6.69
CA ALA A 363 24.23 -11.48 -7.61
C ALA A 363 24.77 -10.46 -8.62
N TYR A 364 26.09 -10.40 -8.77
CA TYR A 364 26.75 -9.75 -9.89
C TYR A 364 27.06 -10.79 -10.96
N GLN A 365 26.49 -10.62 -12.14
CA GLN A 365 26.57 -11.57 -13.26
C GLN A 365 27.42 -10.96 -14.36
N GLU A 366 28.71 -11.26 -14.31
CA GLU A 366 29.74 -10.66 -15.14
C GLU A 366 29.68 -11.17 -16.58
N THR A 367 30.00 -10.30 -17.54
CA THR A 367 30.35 -10.62 -18.94
C THR A 367 31.69 -10.01 -19.28
N GLN A 368 32.31 -10.45 -20.39
CA GLN A 368 33.52 -9.83 -20.90
C GLN A 368 33.40 -8.31 -21.16
N ASN A 369 32.18 -7.81 -21.33
CA ASN A 369 31.87 -6.39 -21.52
C ASN A 369 31.60 -5.64 -20.20
N SER A 370 31.62 -6.31 -19.05
CA SER A 370 31.38 -5.70 -17.74
C SER A 370 32.61 -4.87 -17.32
N SER A 371 32.36 -3.66 -16.80
CA SER A 371 33.44 -2.82 -16.33
C SER A 371 33.87 -3.18 -14.90
N LYS A 372 35.16 -2.93 -14.58
CA LYS A 372 35.66 -3.12 -13.21
C LYS A 372 34.94 -2.21 -12.21
N GLU A 373 34.59 -1.01 -12.63
CA GLU A 373 33.90 0.00 -11.80
C GLU A 373 32.52 -0.46 -11.38
N THR A 374 31.74 -1.09 -12.29
CA THR A 374 30.41 -1.62 -11.94
C THR A 374 30.49 -2.81 -10.99
N LYS A 375 31.47 -3.69 -11.16
CA LYS A 375 31.73 -4.81 -10.25
C LYS A 375 32.11 -4.33 -8.85
N GLU A 376 33.04 -3.39 -8.78
CA GLU A 376 33.47 -2.79 -7.51
C GLU A 376 32.30 -2.06 -6.81
N SER A 377 31.49 -1.29 -7.56
CA SER A 377 30.31 -0.61 -7.07
C SER A 377 29.31 -1.61 -6.44
N ALA A 378 29.00 -2.72 -7.12
CA ALA A 378 28.12 -3.76 -6.60
C ALA A 378 28.67 -4.40 -5.33
N LYS A 379 29.98 -4.69 -5.29
CA LYS A 379 30.65 -5.29 -4.13
C LYS A 379 30.65 -4.35 -2.92
N ILE A 380 31.07 -3.11 -3.07
CA ILE A 380 31.08 -2.12 -1.99
C ILE A 380 29.68 -1.95 -1.40
N LEU A 381 28.66 -1.85 -2.25
CA LEU A 381 27.28 -1.72 -1.77
C LEU A 381 26.81 -3.00 -1.05
N SER A 382 27.08 -4.18 -1.59
CA SER A 382 26.69 -5.44 -0.95
C SER A 382 27.35 -5.65 0.43
N ASP A 383 28.61 -5.28 0.57
CA ASP A 383 29.38 -5.32 1.83
C ASP A 383 28.82 -4.31 2.85
N PHE A 384 28.46 -3.10 2.37
CA PHE A 384 27.87 -2.07 3.22
C PHE A 384 26.53 -2.53 3.81
N ILE A 385 25.61 -3.02 2.96
CA ILE A 385 24.29 -3.47 3.41
C ILE A 385 24.31 -4.84 4.11
N GLY A 386 25.31 -5.67 3.84
CA GLY A 386 25.49 -7.01 4.41
C GLY A 386 24.65 -8.10 3.75
N SER A 387 24.38 -8.01 2.44
CA SER A 387 23.63 -9.03 1.70
C SER A 387 24.40 -10.35 1.53
N ASN A 388 23.68 -11.43 1.15
CA ASN A 388 24.31 -12.63 0.60
C ASN A 388 24.66 -12.35 -0.84
N HIS A 389 25.92 -12.01 -1.11
CA HIS A 389 26.39 -11.61 -2.42
C HIS A 389 27.13 -12.73 -3.12
N TYR A 390 26.80 -12.96 -4.38
CA TYR A 390 27.43 -13.93 -5.27
C TYR A 390 27.96 -13.23 -6.53
N GLU A 391 29.04 -13.80 -7.08
CA GLU A 391 29.66 -13.32 -8.33
C GLU A 391 29.95 -14.51 -9.24
N TRP A 392 29.60 -14.43 -10.51
CA TRP A 392 29.95 -15.40 -11.55
C TRP A 392 29.90 -14.79 -12.94
N SER A 393 30.62 -15.40 -13.91
CA SER A 393 30.50 -15.04 -15.32
C SER A 393 29.38 -15.83 -16.01
N ILE A 394 28.74 -15.20 -16.97
CA ILE A 394 27.72 -15.81 -17.87
C ILE A 394 28.20 -15.94 -19.30
N ASP A 395 29.49 -15.74 -19.57
CA ASP A 395 30.05 -15.76 -20.95
C ASP A 395 29.94 -17.11 -21.62
N SER A 396 30.06 -18.21 -20.87
CA SER A 396 29.91 -19.58 -21.40
C SER A 396 28.52 -19.84 -21.94
N GLU A 397 27.49 -19.37 -21.20
CA GLU A 397 26.09 -19.55 -21.57
C GLU A 397 25.73 -18.68 -22.77
N VAL A 398 26.16 -17.40 -22.77
CA VAL A 398 25.99 -16.51 -23.92
C VAL A 398 26.60 -17.08 -25.16
N ARG A 399 27.88 -17.55 -25.10
CA ARG A 399 28.55 -18.22 -26.21
C ARG A 399 27.82 -19.48 -26.62
N GLY A 400 27.44 -20.34 -25.67
CA GLY A 400 26.75 -21.59 -25.98
C GLY A 400 25.44 -21.38 -26.75
N ILE A 401 24.66 -20.33 -26.41
CA ILE A 401 23.45 -19.97 -27.17
C ILE A 401 23.82 -19.45 -28.56
N THR A 402 24.78 -18.52 -28.65
CA THR A 402 25.16 -17.88 -29.91
C THR A 402 25.73 -18.90 -30.88
N ASP A 403 26.66 -19.76 -30.43
CA ASP A 403 27.27 -20.82 -31.25
C ASP A 403 26.22 -21.82 -31.76
N LYS A 404 25.30 -22.24 -30.89
CA LYS A 404 24.24 -23.17 -31.28
C LYS A 404 23.37 -22.59 -32.38
N ILE A 405 22.94 -21.33 -32.25
CA ILE A 405 22.11 -20.68 -33.27
C ILE A 405 22.91 -20.38 -34.53
N SER A 406 24.19 -19.96 -34.42
CA SER A 406 25.06 -19.77 -35.59
C SER A 406 25.23 -21.05 -36.43
N ASN A 407 25.40 -22.20 -35.77
CA ASN A 407 25.52 -23.48 -36.43
C ASN A 407 24.23 -23.89 -37.16
N GLU A 408 23.08 -23.63 -36.58
CA GLU A 408 21.77 -23.99 -37.19
C GLU A 408 21.38 -23.01 -38.32
N THR A 409 21.70 -21.72 -38.17
CA THR A 409 21.30 -20.68 -39.13
C THR A 409 22.37 -20.40 -40.21
N THR A 410 23.56 -21.00 -40.09
CA THR A 410 24.72 -20.75 -40.96
C THR A 410 25.13 -19.27 -41.03
N LYS A 411 24.76 -18.47 -40.01
CA LYS A 411 25.09 -17.05 -39.86
C LYS A 411 26.01 -16.86 -38.65
N THR A 412 27.09 -16.11 -38.82
CA THR A 412 27.93 -15.63 -37.71
C THR A 412 27.36 -14.32 -37.17
N TYR A 413 27.17 -14.22 -35.84
CA TYR A 413 26.66 -13.03 -35.18
C TYR A 413 27.84 -12.22 -34.63
N SER A 414 27.85 -10.91 -34.90
CA SER A 414 28.90 -9.99 -34.43
C SER A 414 28.31 -8.79 -33.66
N TRP A 415 29.13 -8.15 -32.82
CA TRP A 415 28.75 -6.94 -32.13
C TRP A 415 28.58 -5.72 -33.05
N GLU A 416 29.20 -5.73 -34.23
CA GLU A 416 29.08 -4.66 -35.22
C GLU A 416 27.71 -4.68 -35.92
N GLU A 417 27.20 -5.89 -36.22
CA GLU A 417 25.96 -6.04 -37.02
C GLU A 417 24.74 -6.46 -36.19
N ASP A 418 24.95 -7.18 -35.09
CA ASP A 418 23.89 -7.83 -34.30
C ASP A 418 23.89 -7.40 -32.83
N ASP A 419 24.34 -6.18 -32.50
CA ASP A 419 24.55 -5.69 -31.15
C ASP A 419 23.30 -5.83 -30.28
N ILE A 420 22.11 -5.42 -30.76
CA ILE A 420 20.83 -5.53 -30.06
C ILE A 420 20.50 -6.99 -29.72
N THR A 421 20.75 -7.91 -30.68
CA THR A 421 20.50 -9.34 -30.48
C THR A 421 21.38 -9.88 -29.36
N LEU A 422 22.68 -9.57 -29.39
CA LEU A 422 23.63 -10.03 -28.39
C LEU A 422 23.42 -9.42 -27.04
N GLN A 423 23.06 -8.13 -26.95
CA GLN A 423 22.61 -7.46 -25.68
C GLN A 423 21.42 -8.16 -25.09
N ASN A 424 20.39 -8.45 -25.88
CA ASN A 424 19.20 -9.14 -25.45
C ASN A 424 19.46 -10.57 -24.97
N VAL A 425 20.40 -11.30 -25.63
CA VAL A 425 20.84 -12.62 -25.16
C VAL A 425 21.52 -12.49 -23.81
N GLN A 426 22.44 -11.53 -23.62
CA GLN A 426 23.11 -11.32 -22.34
C GLN A 426 22.10 -10.97 -21.22
N ALA A 427 21.15 -10.09 -21.50
CA ALA A 427 20.12 -9.70 -20.50
C ALA A 427 19.27 -10.91 -20.07
N ARG A 428 18.82 -11.74 -21.04
CA ARG A 428 17.99 -12.92 -20.75
C ARG A 428 18.75 -14.03 -20.07
N VAL A 429 20.01 -14.26 -20.42
CA VAL A 429 20.84 -15.32 -19.80
C VAL A 429 21.02 -15.10 -18.30
N ARG A 430 20.97 -13.85 -17.82
CA ARG A 430 21.02 -13.55 -16.38
C ARG A 430 19.81 -14.08 -15.61
N SER A 431 18.65 -14.12 -16.24
CA SER A 431 17.38 -14.48 -15.58
C SER A 431 17.36 -15.89 -14.99
N PRO A 432 17.70 -16.98 -15.68
CA PRO A 432 17.65 -18.33 -15.11
C PRO A 432 18.47 -18.50 -13.84
N PHE A 433 19.64 -17.87 -13.76
CA PHE A 433 20.52 -17.98 -12.59
C PHE A 433 19.92 -17.34 -11.35
N ILE A 434 19.43 -16.10 -11.48
CA ILE A 434 18.84 -15.41 -10.34
C ILE A 434 17.49 -16.01 -9.93
N TRP A 435 16.71 -16.53 -10.89
CA TRP A 435 15.51 -17.30 -10.62
C TRP A 435 15.81 -18.60 -9.88
N PHE A 436 16.92 -19.29 -10.22
CA PHE A 436 17.35 -20.47 -9.47
C PHE A 436 17.59 -20.16 -8.00
N ILE A 437 18.30 -19.05 -7.71
CA ILE A 437 18.53 -18.60 -6.32
C ILE A 437 17.21 -18.27 -5.65
N ALA A 438 16.32 -17.55 -6.33
CA ALA A 438 15.03 -17.18 -5.78
C ALA A 438 14.18 -18.41 -5.42
N ASN A 439 14.07 -19.35 -6.35
CA ASN A 439 13.27 -20.59 -6.16
C ASN A 439 13.85 -21.49 -5.09
N ALA A 440 15.17 -21.73 -5.12
CA ALA A 440 15.83 -22.62 -4.15
C ALA A 440 15.72 -22.11 -2.71
N ASN A 441 15.60 -20.79 -2.51
CA ASN A 441 15.55 -20.18 -1.18
C ASN A 441 14.16 -19.64 -0.81
N ASN A 442 13.12 -19.86 -1.63
CA ASN A 442 11.77 -19.31 -1.47
C ASN A 442 11.78 -17.77 -1.31
N LEU A 443 12.35 -17.08 -2.29
CA LEU A 443 12.48 -15.62 -2.34
C LEU A 443 11.64 -15.01 -3.46
N LEU A 444 11.31 -13.73 -3.33
CA LEU A 444 10.80 -12.92 -4.43
C LEU A 444 11.97 -12.40 -5.26
N LEU A 445 11.95 -12.63 -6.56
CA LEU A 445 12.88 -11.97 -7.48
C LEU A 445 12.42 -10.54 -7.73
N LEU A 446 13.30 -9.56 -7.51
CA LEU A 446 13.04 -8.15 -7.75
C LEU A 446 13.52 -7.74 -9.14
N SER A 447 12.60 -7.20 -9.96
CA SER A 447 12.94 -6.54 -11.21
C SER A 447 13.44 -5.12 -10.93
N THR A 448 14.41 -4.69 -11.72
CA THR A 448 15.02 -3.35 -11.59
C THR A 448 14.42 -2.30 -12.52
N SER A 449 13.40 -2.67 -13.31
CA SER A 449 12.73 -1.76 -14.23
C SER A 449 12.14 -0.54 -13.52
N ASN A 450 12.40 0.64 -14.08
CA ASN A 450 11.87 1.92 -13.61
C ASN A 450 10.88 2.52 -14.61
N ARG A 451 10.20 3.60 -14.21
CA ARG A 451 9.18 4.26 -15.05
C ARG A 451 9.77 4.85 -16.35
N SER A 452 10.99 5.40 -16.29
CA SER A 452 11.62 6.01 -17.48
C SER A 452 11.90 4.97 -18.57
N GLU A 453 12.43 3.81 -18.19
CA GLU A 453 12.68 2.69 -19.10
C GLU A 453 11.38 2.17 -19.71
N SER A 454 10.35 1.96 -18.87
CA SER A 454 9.04 1.52 -19.34
C SER A 454 8.39 2.52 -20.30
N SER A 455 8.58 3.83 -20.08
CA SER A 455 8.00 4.88 -20.93
C SER A 455 8.56 4.95 -22.33
N VAL A 456 9.83 4.56 -22.51
CA VAL A 456 10.52 4.56 -23.82
C VAL A 456 10.70 3.17 -24.40
N GLY A 457 10.25 2.13 -23.71
CA GLY A 457 10.40 0.74 -24.13
C GLY A 457 11.85 0.23 -24.09
N TYR A 458 12.73 0.88 -23.31
CA TYR A 458 14.13 0.50 -23.18
C TYR A 458 14.31 -0.53 -22.06
N SER A 459 13.89 -1.74 -22.34
CA SER A 459 14.11 -2.89 -21.45
C SER A 459 13.99 -4.20 -22.22
N THR A 460 14.78 -5.20 -21.85
CA THR A 460 14.69 -6.52 -22.43
C THR A 460 13.63 -7.35 -21.71
N MET A 461 12.58 -7.75 -22.45
CA MET A 461 11.57 -8.67 -21.93
C MET A 461 12.25 -9.98 -21.50
N ASP A 462 11.85 -10.50 -20.31
CA ASP A 462 12.43 -11.69 -19.68
C ASP A 462 13.93 -11.56 -19.29
N GLY A 463 14.51 -10.39 -19.49
CA GLY A 463 15.82 -9.99 -18.99
C GLY A 463 15.66 -9.02 -17.81
N ASP A 464 15.78 -7.71 -18.09
CA ASP A 464 15.67 -6.66 -17.08
C ASP A 464 14.28 -6.55 -16.46
N SER A 465 13.24 -6.91 -17.23
CA SER A 465 11.86 -6.95 -16.74
C SER A 465 11.51 -8.23 -15.94
N SER A 466 12.43 -9.20 -15.88
CA SER A 466 12.20 -10.48 -15.18
C SER A 466 12.14 -10.28 -13.68
N GLY A 467 11.04 -10.70 -13.05
CA GLY A 467 10.88 -10.61 -11.61
C GLY A 467 9.46 -10.89 -11.13
N SER A 468 9.33 -11.16 -9.82
CA SER A 468 8.03 -11.34 -9.14
C SER A 468 7.37 -10.00 -8.82
N ILE A 469 8.16 -8.95 -8.63
CA ILE A 469 7.72 -7.60 -8.27
C ILE A 469 8.74 -6.58 -8.77
N SER A 470 8.27 -5.41 -9.18
CA SER A 470 9.09 -4.28 -9.64
C SER A 470 8.93 -3.10 -8.68
N PRO A 471 9.75 -2.99 -7.62
CA PRO A 471 9.53 -2.05 -6.52
C PRO A 471 9.62 -0.58 -6.93
N ILE A 472 10.33 -0.26 -8.02
CA ILE A 472 10.54 1.10 -8.52
C ILE A 472 9.87 1.37 -9.88
N ALA A 473 8.98 0.47 -10.34
CA ALA A 473 8.33 0.60 -11.66
C ALA A 473 7.54 1.91 -11.86
N GLY A 474 7.02 2.49 -10.78
CA GLY A 474 6.30 3.77 -10.82
C GLY A 474 7.19 5.01 -10.68
N VAL A 475 8.52 4.88 -10.57
CA VAL A 475 9.45 5.94 -10.21
C VAL A 475 10.37 6.27 -11.39
N ASP A 476 10.51 7.56 -11.72
CA ASP A 476 11.41 7.98 -12.78
C ASP A 476 12.89 8.00 -12.36
N LYS A 477 13.78 7.83 -13.33
CA LYS A 477 15.24 7.71 -13.12
C LYS A 477 15.86 8.95 -12.49
N ILE A 478 15.30 10.13 -12.74
CA ILE A 478 15.78 11.40 -12.16
C ILE A 478 15.47 11.44 -10.67
N PHE A 479 14.25 11.04 -10.29
CA PHE A 479 13.87 10.95 -8.88
C PHE A 479 14.75 9.94 -8.13
N ILE A 480 14.99 8.76 -8.71
CA ILE A 480 15.88 7.73 -8.14
C ILE A 480 17.28 8.32 -7.88
N LYS A 481 17.87 8.98 -8.86
CA LYS A 481 19.20 9.63 -8.70
C LYS A 481 19.21 10.65 -7.57
N LYS A 482 18.20 11.53 -7.52
CA LYS A 482 18.08 12.55 -6.45
C LYS A 482 17.86 11.91 -5.09
N LEU A 483 17.10 10.84 -5.01
CA LEU A 483 16.90 10.07 -3.78
C LEU A 483 18.23 9.46 -3.28
N LEU A 484 19.04 8.87 -4.15
CA LEU A 484 20.35 8.34 -3.74
C LEU A 484 21.29 9.43 -3.26
N ILE A 485 21.31 10.61 -3.90
CA ILE A 485 22.07 11.78 -3.43
C ILE A 485 21.58 12.19 -2.03
N TYR A 486 20.27 12.29 -1.84
CA TYR A 486 19.68 12.61 -0.54
C TYR A 486 20.07 11.60 0.55
N LEU A 487 20.02 10.30 0.26
CA LEU A 487 20.43 9.25 1.20
C LEU A 487 21.91 9.33 1.55
N LYS A 488 22.76 9.56 0.55
CA LYS A 488 24.20 9.78 0.75
C LYS A 488 24.46 10.96 1.69
N GLU A 489 23.87 12.12 1.41
CA GLU A 489 24.10 13.35 2.18
C GLU A 489 23.51 13.27 3.58
N LYS A 490 22.27 12.84 3.72
CA LYS A 490 21.57 12.81 5.01
C LYS A 490 22.08 11.73 5.96
N TYR A 491 22.34 10.53 5.43
CA TYR A 491 22.71 9.37 6.25
C TYR A 491 24.19 8.97 6.12
N ASN A 492 24.97 9.74 5.37
CA ASN A 492 26.39 9.49 5.12
C ASN A 492 26.67 8.10 4.52
N TYR A 493 25.85 7.68 3.53
CA TYR A 493 26.02 6.40 2.83
C TYR A 493 27.09 6.49 1.74
N THR A 494 28.37 6.44 2.14
CA THR A 494 29.52 6.56 1.23
C THR A 494 29.61 5.44 0.19
N CYS A 495 28.96 4.28 0.44
CA CYS A 495 28.84 3.21 -0.55
C CYS A 495 28.11 3.63 -1.85
N LEU A 496 27.40 4.76 -1.84
CA LEU A 496 26.72 5.31 -3.00
C LEU A 496 27.61 6.19 -3.89
N ASP A 497 28.84 6.51 -3.46
CA ASP A 497 29.77 7.37 -4.23
C ASP A 497 30.08 6.75 -5.61
N ASN A 498 30.44 5.47 -5.62
CA ASN A 498 30.74 4.75 -6.86
C ASN A 498 29.48 4.67 -7.76
N VAL A 499 28.33 4.33 -7.19
CA VAL A 499 27.05 4.24 -7.94
C VAL A 499 26.72 5.56 -8.63
N LEU A 500 26.89 6.68 -7.92
CA LEU A 500 26.55 8.03 -8.42
C LEU A 500 27.56 8.59 -9.42
N SER A 501 28.80 8.09 -9.41
CA SER A 501 29.86 8.48 -10.35
C SER A 501 29.79 7.76 -11.71
N LEU A 502 29.11 6.60 -11.77
CA LEU A 502 28.96 5.84 -13.01
C LEU A 502 28.13 6.62 -14.04
N LYS A 503 28.59 6.57 -15.29
CA LYS A 503 27.81 7.06 -16.42
C LYS A 503 26.57 6.17 -16.59
N PRO A 504 25.40 6.74 -16.95
CA PRO A 504 24.25 5.93 -17.33
C PRO A 504 24.62 4.97 -18.47
N SER A 505 24.32 3.69 -18.29
CA SER A 505 24.46 2.67 -19.35
C SER A 505 23.32 2.78 -20.34
#